data_dbbfd80a2fcd0ef12c4a01078168fef3
#
_entry.id   dbbfd80a2fcd0ef12c4a01078168fef3
#
_cell.length_a   1.000
_cell.length_b   1.000
_cell.length_c   1.000
_cell.angle_alpha   90.00
_cell.angle_beta   90.00
_cell.angle_gamma   90.00
#
_symmetry.space_group_name_H-M   'P 1'
#
loop_
_entity.id
_entity.type
_entity.pdbx_description
1 polymer ?
#
loop_
_entity_poly.entity_id
_entity_poly.type
_entity_poly.pdbx_seq_one_letter_code
_entity_poly.pdbx_strand_id
1 'polypeptide(L)'
;TDYNIVLLPHVLMPADNDLDILETIAHEKKNERIRLLFEHLSAAEYKYVISKAELCIAARTHVTIAAYSSCVPTLAIGYSTKAKGIADDLNLEEYVIDVEEDKLQQKLEEQFLKLYKNKRQLKEQLKGKIPQYIQNATPQKLLDFLKEDMR
;
A
#
# COMPACT_ATOMS: atom_id res chain seq x y z
N THR A 1 12.55 15.65 -9.12
CA THR A 1 12.69 14.19 -9.00
C THR A 1 12.55 13.56 -10.38
N ASP A 2 13.29 12.49 -10.64
CA ASP A 2 13.22 11.78 -11.93
C ASP A 2 12.16 10.68 -11.95
N TYR A 3 11.26 10.68 -10.96
CA TYR A 3 10.17 9.70 -10.86
C TYR A 3 8.98 10.06 -11.74
N ASN A 4 8.38 9.04 -12.32
CA ASN A 4 7.03 9.10 -12.81
C ASN A 4 6.08 8.75 -11.67
N ILE A 5 5.00 9.50 -11.54
CA ILE A 5 3.96 9.31 -10.52
C ILE A 5 2.73 8.75 -11.21
N VAL A 6 2.24 7.62 -10.72
CA VAL A 6 0.97 7.04 -11.15
C VAL A 6 -0.06 7.28 -10.06
N LEU A 7 -1.09 8.02 -10.37
CA LEU A 7 -2.27 8.20 -9.54
C LEU A 7 -3.23 7.04 -9.85
N LEU A 8 -3.53 6.24 -8.84
CA LEU A 8 -4.27 4.99 -8.98
C LEU A 8 -5.53 5.01 -8.11
N PRO A 9 -6.71 5.32 -8.68
CA PRO A 9 -7.97 5.26 -7.95
C PRO A 9 -8.30 3.81 -7.60
N HIS A 10 -8.79 3.57 -6.40
CA HIS A 10 -9.08 2.23 -5.89
C HIS A 10 -10.55 2.05 -5.51
N VAL A 11 -11.21 3.12 -5.09
CA VAL A 11 -12.65 3.14 -4.80
C VAL A 11 -13.32 4.07 -5.81
N LEU A 12 -14.31 3.53 -6.52
CA LEU A 12 -15.08 4.22 -7.57
C LEU A 12 -16.57 4.15 -7.26
N MET A 13 -16.94 4.49 -6.01
CA MET A 13 -18.33 4.50 -5.56
C MET A 13 -18.88 5.94 -5.59
N PRO A 14 -20.16 6.15 -5.91
CA PRO A 14 -20.73 7.51 -6.00
C PRO A 14 -20.54 8.37 -4.74
N ALA A 15 -20.51 7.76 -3.55
CA ALA A 15 -20.33 8.45 -2.27
C ALA A 15 -18.88 8.47 -1.77
N ASP A 16 -17.98 7.71 -2.38
CA ASP A 16 -16.56 7.61 -2.01
C ASP A 16 -15.78 7.30 -3.28
N ASN A 17 -15.31 8.34 -3.98
CA ASN A 17 -14.72 8.23 -5.30
C ASN A 17 -13.31 8.81 -5.30
N ASP A 18 -12.32 7.94 -5.37
CA ASP A 18 -10.92 8.37 -5.44
C ASP A 18 -10.61 9.11 -6.74
N LEU A 19 -11.34 8.81 -7.83
CA LEU A 19 -11.07 9.37 -9.14
C LEU A 19 -11.20 10.89 -9.17
N ASP A 20 -12.26 11.44 -8.54
CA ASP A 20 -12.56 12.88 -8.56
C ASP A 20 -11.40 13.72 -7.99
N ILE A 21 -10.84 13.26 -6.86
CA ILE A 21 -9.73 13.96 -6.22
C ILE A 21 -8.42 13.76 -6.99
N LEU A 22 -8.19 12.58 -7.55
CA LEU A 22 -6.98 12.29 -8.31
C LEU A 22 -6.95 12.99 -9.67
N GLU A 23 -8.11 13.17 -10.33
CA GLU A 23 -8.26 14.01 -11.51
C GLU A 23 -7.94 15.48 -11.21
N THR A 24 -8.44 16.00 -10.09
CA THR A 24 -8.12 17.35 -9.63
C THR A 24 -6.61 17.53 -9.46
N ILE A 25 -5.95 16.60 -8.78
CA ILE A 25 -4.49 16.63 -8.57
C ILE A 25 -3.74 16.58 -9.90
N ALA A 26 -4.13 15.68 -10.80
CA ALA A 26 -3.48 15.53 -12.10
C ALA A 26 -3.61 16.81 -12.94
N HIS A 27 -4.79 17.44 -12.91
CA HIS A 27 -5.06 18.66 -13.65
C HIS A 27 -4.34 19.88 -13.09
N GLU A 28 -4.34 20.05 -11.77
CA GLU A 28 -3.69 21.20 -11.10
C GLU A 28 -2.17 21.19 -11.27
N LYS A 29 -1.55 20.01 -11.17
CA LYS A 29 -0.09 19.86 -11.20
C LYS A 29 0.50 19.99 -12.59
N LYS A 30 -0.25 19.79 -13.68
CA LYS A 30 0.15 19.93 -15.10
C LYS A 30 1.56 19.40 -15.38
N ASN A 31 1.91 18.26 -14.81
CA ASN A 31 3.23 17.68 -14.89
C ASN A 31 3.18 16.39 -15.72
N GLU A 32 3.95 16.33 -16.82
CA GLU A 32 3.99 15.17 -17.72
C GLU A 32 4.42 13.87 -17.04
N ARG A 33 5.06 13.95 -15.89
CA ARG A 33 5.45 12.78 -15.08
C ARG A 33 4.32 12.26 -14.19
N ILE A 34 3.19 12.96 -14.11
CA ILE A 34 2.00 12.52 -13.38
C ILE A 34 1.03 11.90 -14.37
N ARG A 35 0.69 10.64 -14.13
CA ARG A 35 -0.29 9.90 -14.94
C ARG A 35 -1.40 9.39 -14.04
N LEU A 36 -2.62 9.68 -14.42
CA LEU A 36 -3.81 9.10 -13.81
C LEU A 36 -4.17 7.83 -14.58
N LEU A 37 -4.26 6.71 -13.89
CA LEU A 37 -4.73 5.45 -14.43
C LEU A 37 -6.21 5.31 -14.05
N PHE A 38 -7.10 5.37 -15.03
CA PHE A 38 -8.55 5.36 -14.82
C PHE A 38 -9.26 4.20 -15.51
N GLU A 39 -8.52 3.28 -16.08
CA GLU A 39 -9.06 2.05 -16.65
C GLU A 39 -9.65 1.16 -15.57
N HIS A 40 -10.74 0.47 -15.89
CA HIS A 40 -11.33 -0.55 -15.02
C HIS A 40 -10.46 -1.80 -14.99
N LEU A 41 -9.61 -1.87 -13.98
CA LEU A 41 -8.71 -3.00 -13.76
C LEU A 41 -9.33 -4.02 -12.81
N SER A 42 -9.06 -5.29 -13.03
CA SER A 42 -9.30 -6.33 -12.03
C SER A 42 -8.35 -6.18 -10.83
N ALA A 43 -8.67 -6.80 -9.70
CA ALA A 43 -7.81 -6.78 -8.51
C ALA A 43 -6.39 -7.31 -8.78
N ALA A 44 -6.26 -8.30 -9.69
CA ALA A 44 -4.96 -8.84 -10.09
C ALA A 44 -4.14 -7.84 -10.91
N GLU A 45 -4.79 -7.10 -11.81
CA GLU A 45 -4.15 -6.05 -12.62
C GLU A 45 -3.74 -4.86 -11.76
N TYR A 46 -4.58 -4.42 -10.81
CA TYR A 46 -4.21 -3.41 -9.82
C TYR A 46 -2.95 -3.84 -9.06
N LYS A 47 -2.94 -5.07 -8.54
CA LYS A 47 -1.78 -5.60 -7.82
C LYS A 47 -0.54 -5.67 -8.72
N TYR A 48 -0.70 -6.03 -9.99
CA TYR A 48 0.40 -6.05 -10.96
C TYR A 48 0.99 -4.66 -11.16
N VAL A 49 0.16 -3.64 -11.38
CA VAL A 49 0.61 -2.25 -11.52
C VAL A 49 1.37 -1.80 -10.26
N ILE A 50 0.80 -2.02 -9.08
CA ILE A 50 1.43 -1.69 -7.81
C ILE A 50 2.79 -2.40 -7.65
N SER A 51 2.91 -3.65 -8.07
CA SER A 51 4.16 -4.43 -7.99
C SER A 51 5.31 -3.86 -8.81
N LYS A 52 5.02 -2.99 -9.80
CA LYS A 52 6.03 -2.32 -10.63
C LYS A 52 6.49 -0.99 -10.03
N ALA A 53 5.86 -0.52 -8.98
CA ALA A 53 6.26 0.71 -8.32
C ALA A 53 7.57 0.52 -7.55
N GLU A 54 8.37 1.57 -7.48
CA GLU A 54 9.57 1.63 -6.65
C GLU A 54 9.21 1.98 -5.20
N LEU A 55 8.18 2.81 -5.03
CA LEU A 55 7.59 3.26 -3.77
C LEU A 55 6.07 3.35 -3.94
N CYS A 56 5.35 3.21 -2.84
CA CYS A 56 3.91 3.42 -2.80
C CYS A 56 3.54 4.39 -1.66
N ILE A 57 2.57 5.26 -1.91
CA ILE A 57 1.86 6.01 -0.87
C ILE A 57 0.41 5.57 -0.96
N ALA A 58 -0.13 5.01 0.10
CA ALA A 58 -1.43 4.35 0.08
C ALA A 58 -2.34 4.84 1.20
N ALA A 59 -3.51 5.36 0.85
CA ALA A 59 -4.58 5.71 1.81
C ALA A 59 -5.61 4.58 1.97
N ARG A 60 -5.62 3.59 1.09
CA ARG A 60 -6.56 2.46 1.14
C ARG A 60 -5.83 1.20 1.62
N THR A 61 -6.38 0.51 2.61
CA THR A 61 -5.78 -0.70 3.22
C THR A 61 -5.46 -1.80 2.19
N HIS A 62 -6.34 -2.02 1.21
CA HIS A 62 -6.09 -3.02 0.17
C HIS A 62 -4.90 -2.68 -0.73
N VAL A 63 -4.66 -1.38 -1.00
CA VAL A 63 -3.47 -0.92 -1.72
C VAL A 63 -2.21 -1.18 -0.90
N THR A 64 -2.25 -0.89 0.42
CA THR A 64 -1.15 -1.18 1.34
C THR A 64 -0.81 -2.68 1.35
N ILE A 65 -1.83 -3.54 1.45
CA ILE A 65 -1.65 -5.01 1.40
C ILE A 65 -1.05 -5.45 0.05
N ALA A 66 -1.57 -4.92 -1.06
CA ALA A 66 -1.05 -5.23 -2.39
C ALA A 66 0.41 -4.82 -2.55
N ALA A 67 0.79 -3.65 -2.04
CA ALA A 67 2.16 -3.14 -2.08
C ALA A 67 3.11 -3.97 -1.21
N TYR A 68 2.77 -4.20 0.06
CA TYR A 68 3.59 -5.03 0.96
C TYR A 68 3.76 -6.44 0.44
N SER A 69 2.67 -7.10 0.00
CA SER A 69 2.73 -8.46 -0.56
C SER A 69 3.51 -8.56 -1.88
N SER A 70 3.76 -7.43 -2.52
CA SER A 70 4.60 -7.29 -3.71
C SER A 70 6.01 -6.78 -3.38
N CYS A 71 6.36 -6.70 -2.09
CA CYS A 71 7.63 -6.18 -1.59
C CYS A 71 7.93 -4.74 -2.03
N VAL A 72 6.90 -3.90 -2.16
CA VAL A 72 7.03 -2.48 -2.48
C VAL A 72 7.06 -1.67 -1.19
N PRO A 73 8.13 -0.90 -0.91
CA PRO A 73 8.20 -0.01 0.24
C PRO A 73 7.07 1.02 0.20
N THR A 74 6.29 1.12 1.28
CA THR A 74 5.03 1.85 1.28
C THR A 74 4.90 2.74 2.50
N LEU A 75 4.49 3.99 2.26
CA LEU A 75 3.98 4.90 3.28
C LEU A 75 2.46 4.74 3.33
N ALA A 76 1.95 4.19 4.41
CA ALA A 76 0.53 4.01 4.59
C ALA A 76 -0.07 5.22 5.33
N ILE A 77 -1.13 5.79 4.77
CA ILE A 77 -1.92 6.84 5.40
C ILE A 77 -3.21 6.19 5.87
N GLY A 78 -3.41 6.10 7.17
CA GLY A 78 -4.53 5.33 7.68
C GLY A 78 -5.12 5.90 8.94
N TYR A 79 -6.43 5.83 9.02
CA TYR A 79 -7.24 6.08 10.20
C TYR A 79 -7.65 4.79 10.91
N SER A 80 -7.23 3.62 10.44
CA SER A 80 -7.69 2.34 10.97
C SER A 80 -6.60 1.55 11.66
N THR A 81 -6.98 0.86 12.74
CA THR A 81 -6.15 -0.10 13.46
C THR A 81 -5.63 -1.24 12.56
N LYS A 82 -6.32 -1.53 11.45
CA LYS A 82 -5.93 -2.58 10.49
C LYS A 82 -4.61 -2.28 9.78
N ALA A 83 -4.42 -1.04 9.32
CA ALA A 83 -3.18 -0.64 8.67
C ALA A 83 -1.99 -0.70 9.64
N LYS A 84 -2.22 -0.27 10.89
CA LYS A 84 -1.23 -0.34 11.97
C LYS A 84 -0.87 -1.80 12.28
N GLY A 85 -1.84 -2.70 12.43
CA GLY A 85 -1.59 -4.11 12.73
C GLY A 85 -0.79 -4.83 11.65
N ILE A 86 -1.07 -4.58 10.38
CA ILE A 86 -0.30 -5.18 9.27
C ILE A 86 1.14 -4.64 9.24
N ALA A 87 1.31 -3.35 9.52
CA ALA A 87 2.64 -2.73 9.56
C ALA A 87 3.46 -3.26 10.75
N ASP A 88 2.82 -3.47 11.91
CA ASP A 88 3.40 -4.04 13.13
C ASP A 88 3.97 -5.43 12.87
N ASP A 89 3.18 -6.32 12.28
CA ASP A 89 3.61 -7.66 11.87
C ASP A 89 4.86 -7.65 10.97
N LEU A 90 5.01 -6.61 10.18
CA LEU A 90 6.11 -6.44 9.24
C LEU A 90 7.27 -5.58 9.78
N ASN A 91 7.15 -5.02 11.00
CA ASN A 91 8.03 -4.01 11.62
C ASN A 91 8.17 -2.77 10.73
N LEU A 92 7.04 -2.23 10.29
CA LEU A 92 6.93 -1.06 9.41
C LEU A 92 6.05 0.04 10.01
N GLU A 93 5.81 0.02 11.32
CA GLU A 93 4.92 0.93 12.05
C GLU A 93 5.31 2.39 11.84
N GLU A 94 6.60 2.66 11.73
CA GLU A 94 7.14 4.00 11.48
C GLU A 94 6.76 4.57 10.10
N TYR A 95 6.27 3.74 9.18
CA TYR A 95 5.79 4.14 7.86
C TYR A 95 4.27 4.13 7.75
N VAL A 96 3.59 4.23 8.90
CA VAL A 96 2.14 4.45 8.98
C VAL A 96 1.88 5.80 9.60
N ILE A 97 1.10 6.64 8.93
CA ILE A 97 0.70 7.96 9.40
C ILE A 97 -0.79 7.96 9.68
N ASP A 98 -1.17 8.44 10.86
CA ASP A 98 -2.57 8.67 11.18
C ASP A 98 -3.03 10.02 10.60
N VAL A 99 -4.20 10.05 9.98
CA VAL A 99 -4.76 11.27 9.39
C VAL A 99 -5.19 12.30 10.44
N GLU A 100 -5.40 11.87 11.69
CA GLU A 100 -5.78 12.72 12.81
C GLU A 100 -4.57 13.37 13.51
N GLU A 101 -3.35 13.10 13.04
CA GLU A 101 -2.16 13.64 13.66
C GLU A 101 -1.99 15.13 13.39
N ASP A 102 -1.58 15.86 14.44
CA ASP A 102 -1.18 17.25 14.33
C ASP A 102 -0.03 17.40 13.32
N LYS A 103 -0.08 18.47 12.50
CA LYS A 103 0.94 18.76 11.48
C LYS A 103 1.12 17.63 10.44
N LEU A 104 0.02 17.02 10.03
CA LEU A 104 -0.01 15.92 9.06
C LEU A 104 0.89 16.15 7.84
N GLN A 105 0.87 17.35 7.24
CA GLN A 105 1.68 17.65 6.07
C GLN A 105 3.19 17.52 6.36
N GLN A 106 3.66 18.10 7.44
CA GLN A 106 5.07 18.03 7.83
C GLN A 106 5.49 16.59 8.07
N LYS A 107 4.65 15.82 8.74
CA LYS A 107 4.92 14.41 9.03
C LYS A 107 4.93 13.54 7.77
N LEU A 108 4.03 13.81 6.82
CA LEU A 108 4.02 13.17 5.50
C LEU A 108 5.35 13.40 4.77
N GLU A 109 5.84 14.63 4.74
CA GLU A 109 7.11 14.98 4.09
C GLU A 109 8.30 14.27 4.77
N GLU A 110 8.38 14.30 6.09
CA GLU A 110 9.44 13.66 6.88
C GLU A 110 9.46 12.14 6.66
N GLN A 111 8.30 11.49 6.76
CA GLN A 111 8.19 10.04 6.61
C GLN A 111 8.41 9.60 5.15
N PHE A 112 7.97 10.41 4.18
CA PHE A 112 8.28 10.14 2.78
C PHE A 112 9.79 10.20 2.50
N LEU A 113 10.47 11.22 3.01
CA LEU A 113 11.94 11.33 2.86
C LEU A 113 12.67 10.16 3.54
N LYS A 114 12.17 9.70 4.68
CA LYS A 114 12.69 8.53 5.38
C LYS A 114 12.48 7.26 4.56
N LEU A 115 11.27 7.04 4.06
CA LEU A 115 10.93 5.93 3.17
C LEU A 115 11.85 5.92 1.94
N TYR A 116 11.99 7.07 1.29
CA TYR A 116 12.82 7.23 0.10
C TYR A 116 14.29 6.85 0.35
N LYS A 117 14.86 7.30 1.46
CA LYS A 117 16.25 6.96 1.85
C LYS A 117 16.42 5.48 2.12
N ASN A 118 15.43 4.85 2.75
CA ASN A 118 15.51 3.47 3.23
C ASN A 118 14.89 2.44 2.27
N LYS A 119 14.39 2.86 1.11
CA LYS A 119 13.61 2.01 0.19
C LYS A 119 14.27 0.67 -0.17
N ARG A 120 15.59 0.64 -0.36
CA ARG A 120 16.32 -0.60 -0.67
C ARG A 120 16.31 -1.56 0.50
N GLN A 121 16.60 -1.07 1.70
CA GLN A 121 16.59 -1.86 2.92
C GLN A 121 15.19 -2.42 3.21
N LEU A 122 14.17 -1.58 3.07
CA LEU A 122 12.77 -1.97 3.28
C LEU A 122 12.31 -3.03 2.29
N LYS A 123 12.72 -2.90 1.03
CA LYS A 123 12.43 -3.91 0.01
C LYS A 123 13.03 -5.27 0.37
N GLU A 124 14.27 -5.32 0.82
CA GLU A 124 14.90 -6.58 1.25
C GLU A 124 14.27 -7.13 2.55
N GLN A 125 13.89 -6.26 3.48
CA GLN A 125 13.13 -6.65 4.68
C GLN A 125 11.80 -7.31 4.31
N LEU A 126 11.03 -6.71 3.41
CA LEU A 126 9.76 -7.27 2.92
C LEU A 126 9.97 -8.62 2.22
N LYS A 127 10.98 -8.75 1.35
CA LYS A 127 11.31 -10.01 0.70
C LYS A 127 11.62 -11.14 1.69
N GLY A 128 12.23 -10.81 2.82
CA GLY A 128 12.50 -11.79 3.88
C GLY A 128 11.26 -12.17 4.68
N LYS A 129 10.40 -11.19 4.99
CA LYS A 129 9.23 -11.39 5.88
C LYS A 129 7.99 -11.91 5.18
N ILE A 130 7.70 -11.44 3.96
CA ILE A 130 6.45 -11.78 3.27
C ILE A 130 6.26 -13.27 3.04
N PRO A 131 7.28 -14.07 2.61
CA PRO A 131 7.11 -15.50 2.45
C PRO A 131 6.70 -16.20 3.75
N GLN A 132 7.30 -15.82 4.87
CA GLN A 132 6.96 -16.37 6.19
C GLN A 132 5.55 -15.96 6.62
N TYR A 133 5.18 -14.70 6.37
CA TYR A 133 3.84 -14.19 6.67
C TYR A 133 2.77 -14.96 5.88
N ILE A 134 2.99 -15.20 4.59
CA ILE A 134 2.09 -15.98 3.74
C ILE A 134 2.00 -17.43 4.25
N GLN A 135 3.12 -18.05 4.59
CA GLN A 135 3.15 -19.41 5.11
C GLN A 135 2.36 -19.54 6.41
N ASN A 136 2.50 -18.56 7.31
CA ASN A 136 1.77 -18.53 8.58
C ASN A 136 0.27 -18.27 8.39
N ALA A 137 -0.10 -17.48 7.36
CA ALA A 137 -1.49 -17.18 7.02
C ALA A 137 -2.15 -18.26 6.16
N THR A 138 -1.39 -19.24 5.68
CA THR A 138 -1.95 -20.34 4.88
C THR A 138 -2.86 -21.19 5.76
N PRO A 139 -4.10 -21.51 5.33
CA PRO A 139 -5.08 -22.23 6.11
C PRO A 139 -4.74 -23.74 6.28
N GLN A 140 -3.47 -24.13 6.17
CA GLN A 140 -3.04 -25.53 6.29
C GLN A 140 -3.47 -26.13 7.62
N LYS A 141 -3.31 -25.39 8.72
CA LYS A 141 -3.77 -25.83 10.05
C LYS A 141 -5.28 -26.05 10.12
N LEU A 142 -6.05 -25.18 9.43
CA LEU A 142 -7.50 -25.35 9.33
C LEU A 142 -7.84 -26.58 8.46
N LEU A 143 -7.16 -26.78 7.35
CA LEU A 143 -7.35 -27.94 6.49
C LEU A 143 -6.98 -29.23 7.19
N ASP A 144 -5.94 -29.24 8.00
CA ASP A 144 -5.52 -30.41 8.78
C ASP A 144 -6.54 -30.69 9.88
N PHE A 145 -7.02 -29.68 10.60
CA PHE A 145 -8.09 -29.79 11.56
C PHE A 145 -9.37 -30.37 10.94
N LEU A 146 -9.82 -29.84 9.79
CA LEU A 146 -11.00 -30.35 9.10
C LEU A 146 -10.85 -31.80 8.62
N LYS A 147 -9.63 -32.24 8.25
CA LYS A 147 -9.37 -33.63 7.88
C LYS A 147 -9.38 -34.59 9.08
N GLU A 148 -9.00 -34.12 10.28
CA GLU A 148 -9.05 -34.90 11.50
C GLU A 148 -10.50 -35.11 11.96
N ASP A 149 -11.35 -34.08 11.86
CA ASP A 149 -12.76 -34.13 12.25
C ASP A 149 -13.64 -34.96 11.29
N MET A 150 -13.17 -35.22 10.09
CA MET A 150 -13.87 -36.04 9.07
C MET A 150 -13.49 -37.54 9.11
N ARG A 151 -12.68 -37.96 10.06
CA ARG A 151 -12.32 -39.36 10.31
C ARG A 151 -13.06 -39.94 11.51
#